data_02c6c0178e2e6251f3ffd0b17d24a117
#
_entry.id   02c6c0178e2e6251f3ffd0b17d24a117
#
_cell.length_a   1.000
_cell.length_b   1.000
_cell.length_c   1.000
_cell.angle_alpha   90.00
_cell.angle_beta   90.00
_cell.angle_gamma   90.00
#
_symmetry.space_group_name_H-M   'P 1'
#
loop_
_entity.id
_entity.type
_entity.pdbx_description
1 polymer ?
#
loop_
_entity_poly.entity_id
_entity_poly.type
_entity_poly.pdbx_seq_one_letter_code
_entity_poly.pdbx_strand_id
1 'polypeptide(L)'
;MGSEMCIRDSSISGYHIREAGSTASQEIAFTIADGIAYVEAAIKAGMNVDDFAGRLSFFWNAHNNVLEEVAKFRASRRVWAKVMKERFGAQKPKSQMLRVHTQTAGSMLTAQQPNNNIVRVALQTAAAVMGGTQSLHTNSKDEALALPTTESVTIALRTQQIVAYESGLADTVDPLGGSYYVEALTNKIEAEAWEYIKKIDEIGGAPEAIAKGYIQKEIQDSAYKWQMDIEKGDRIIVGVNKFQQEEEPPKNLLRVDGSVGKLQADKIAALKARRDNAKVEETLAALEKGCADESVNLMPLILDAVRAYATEGEICGVMRKVFGEYQSHTAL
;
A
#
# COMPACT_ATOMS: atom_id res chain seq x y z
N MET A 1 -13.88 -20.50 1.96
CA MET A 1 -13.65 -19.02 2.03
C MET A 1 -12.19 -18.61 2.00
N GLY A 2 -11.20 -19.46 2.26
CA GLY A 2 -9.80 -19.08 2.34
C GLY A 2 -9.08 -18.86 1.00
N SER A 3 -9.50 -19.51 -0.08
CA SER A 3 -8.74 -19.49 -1.35
C SER A 3 -9.02 -18.26 -2.20
N GLU A 4 -10.23 -17.71 -2.17
CA GLU A 4 -10.56 -16.53 -2.99
C GLU A 4 -9.98 -15.22 -2.46
N MET A 5 -9.69 -15.12 -1.16
CA MET A 5 -9.08 -13.94 -0.57
C MET A 5 -7.60 -13.77 -0.91
N CYS A 6 -6.92 -14.86 -1.27
CA CYS A 6 -5.50 -14.82 -1.63
C CYS A 6 -5.24 -14.52 -3.12
N ILE A 7 -6.26 -14.62 -3.97
CA ILE A 7 -6.13 -14.35 -5.40
C ILE A 7 -6.52 -12.88 -5.64
N ARG A 8 -5.54 -12.01 -5.53
CA ARG A 8 -5.65 -10.59 -5.91
C ARG A 8 -4.85 -10.40 -7.17
N ASP A 9 -5.54 -10.11 -8.25
CA ASP A 9 -4.90 -9.92 -9.55
C ASP A 9 -4.17 -8.59 -9.63
N SER A 10 -4.62 -7.58 -8.88
CA SER A 10 -3.92 -6.31 -8.72
C SER A 10 -4.25 -5.66 -7.37
N SER A 11 -3.27 -5.00 -6.79
CA SER A 11 -3.42 -4.21 -5.57
C SER A 11 -3.03 -2.77 -5.87
N ILE A 12 -3.99 -1.85 -5.68
CA ILE A 12 -3.79 -0.42 -5.84
C ILE A 12 -3.54 0.14 -4.45
N SER A 13 -2.32 0.65 -4.21
CA SER A 13 -1.85 0.91 -2.86
C SER A 13 -1.78 2.40 -2.53
N GLY A 14 -2.55 2.82 -1.53
CA GLY A 14 -2.45 4.11 -0.86
C GLY A 14 -1.64 4.08 0.43
N TYR A 15 -1.37 2.90 0.97
CA TYR A 15 -0.65 2.74 2.23
C TYR A 15 0.67 3.53 2.25
N HIS A 16 1.53 3.32 1.27
CA HIS A 16 2.83 4.01 1.20
C HIS A 16 2.70 5.52 0.99
N ILE A 17 1.64 5.98 0.32
CA ILE A 17 1.33 7.40 0.14
C ILE A 17 1.02 8.04 1.51
N ARG A 18 0.21 7.36 2.33
CA ARG A 18 -0.13 7.80 3.68
C ARG A 18 1.08 7.75 4.63
N GLU A 19 1.88 6.70 4.55
CA GLU A 19 3.14 6.55 5.29
C GLU A 19 4.16 7.65 4.96
N ALA A 20 4.15 8.15 3.73
CA ALA A 20 4.99 9.29 3.31
C ALA A 20 4.47 10.65 3.80
N GLY A 21 3.33 10.70 4.50
CA GLY A 21 2.81 11.89 5.17
C GLY A 21 1.64 12.59 4.49
N SER A 22 0.95 11.95 3.54
CA SER A 22 -0.26 12.50 2.93
C SER A 22 -1.42 12.57 3.94
N THR A 23 -2.42 13.41 3.65
CA THR A 23 -3.69 13.45 4.40
C THR A 23 -4.60 12.28 4.03
N ALA A 24 -5.69 12.09 4.77
CA ALA A 24 -6.69 11.05 4.48
C ALA A 24 -7.35 11.26 3.09
N SER A 25 -7.67 12.49 2.73
CA SER A 25 -8.25 12.86 1.42
C SER A 25 -7.26 12.67 0.28
N GLN A 26 -5.99 12.99 0.48
CA GLN A 26 -4.92 12.76 -0.49
C GLN A 26 -4.66 11.28 -0.71
N GLU A 27 -4.64 10.46 0.35
CA GLU A 27 -4.53 8.99 0.23
C GLU A 27 -5.62 8.43 -0.68
N ILE A 28 -6.89 8.81 -0.45
CA ILE A 28 -8.00 8.39 -1.32
C ILE A 28 -7.77 8.86 -2.75
N ALA A 29 -7.53 10.14 -2.92
CA ALA A 29 -7.51 10.77 -4.24
C ALA A 29 -6.40 10.20 -5.13
N PHE A 30 -5.19 10.10 -4.60
CA PHE A 30 -4.03 9.63 -5.38
C PHE A 30 -4.14 8.15 -5.71
N THR A 31 -4.58 7.34 -4.74
CA THR A 31 -4.79 5.91 -4.96
C THR A 31 -5.92 5.62 -5.96
N ILE A 32 -7.03 6.36 -5.87
CA ILE A 32 -8.13 6.19 -6.83
C ILE A 32 -7.72 6.71 -8.21
N ALA A 33 -6.92 7.77 -8.29
CA ALA A 33 -6.37 8.23 -9.58
C ALA A 33 -5.47 7.17 -10.24
N ASP A 34 -4.65 6.44 -9.46
CA ASP A 34 -3.90 5.29 -9.96
C ASP A 34 -4.86 4.18 -10.45
N GLY A 35 -5.91 3.90 -9.67
CA GLY A 35 -6.96 2.96 -10.06
C GLY A 35 -7.65 3.33 -11.36
N ILE A 36 -7.95 4.61 -11.56
CA ILE A 36 -8.50 5.15 -12.80
C ILE A 36 -7.55 4.86 -13.97
N ALA A 37 -6.26 5.17 -13.82
CA ALA A 37 -5.27 4.92 -14.85
C ALA A 37 -5.15 3.44 -15.23
N TYR A 38 -5.25 2.53 -14.24
CA TYR A 38 -5.22 1.08 -14.51
C TYR A 38 -6.46 0.61 -15.26
N VAL A 39 -7.64 1.11 -14.90
CA VAL A 39 -8.90 0.79 -15.62
C VAL A 39 -8.87 1.33 -17.04
N GLU A 40 -8.41 2.56 -17.25
CA GLU A 40 -8.24 3.16 -18.57
C GLU A 40 -7.29 2.35 -19.46
N ALA A 41 -6.14 1.93 -18.92
CA ALA A 41 -5.18 1.11 -19.64
C ALA A 41 -5.77 -0.25 -20.05
N ALA A 42 -6.50 -0.92 -19.16
CA ALA A 42 -7.15 -2.20 -19.47
C ALA A 42 -8.26 -2.06 -20.54
N ILE A 43 -9.09 -1.00 -20.46
CA ILE A 43 -10.11 -0.71 -21.47
C ILE A 43 -9.45 -0.38 -22.82
N LYS A 44 -8.38 0.42 -22.82
CA LYS A 44 -7.61 0.73 -24.03
C LYS A 44 -7.01 -0.52 -24.68
N ALA A 45 -6.65 -1.51 -23.86
CA ALA A 45 -6.19 -2.83 -24.33
C ALA A 45 -7.34 -3.74 -24.84
N GLY A 46 -8.58 -3.26 -24.88
CA GLY A 46 -9.75 -3.98 -25.41
C GLY A 46 -10.53 -4.81 -24.40
N MET A 47 -10.26 -4.69 -23.10
CA MET A 47 -10.99 -5.43 -22.07
C MET A 47 -12.31 -4.75 -21.72
N ASN A 48 -13.36 -5.54 -21.47
CA ASN A 48 -14.60 -5.01 -20.89
C ASN A 48 -14.42 -4.78 -19.38
N VAL A 49 -14.85 -3.63 -18.89
CA VAL A 49 -14.68 -3.24 -17.48
C VAL A 49 -15.26 -4.26 -16.49
N ASP A 50 -16.39 -4.85 -16.81
CA ASP A 50 -17.06 -5.83 -15.95
C ASP A 50 -16.42 -7.22 -15.94
N ASP A 51 -15.42 -7.47 -16.78
CA ASP A 51 -14.70 -8.74 -16.82
C ASP A 51 -13.46 -8.74 -15.91
N PHE A 52 -12.88 -7.57 -15.62
CA PHE A 52 -11.69 -7.47 -14.78
C PHE A 52 -11.90 -6.66 -13.49
N ALA A 53 -12.74 -5.60 -13.48
CA ALA A 53 -12.81 -4.67 -12.37
C ALA A 53 -13.20 -5.33 -11.03
N GLY A 54 -13.98 -6.41 -11.06
CA GLY A 54 -14.31 -7.19 -9.87
C GLY A 54 -13.10 -7.88 -9.21
N ARG A 55 -11.91 -7.85 -9.81
CA ARG A 55 -10.66 -8.39 -9.27
C ARG A 55 -9.73 -7.32 -8.72
N LEU A 56 -10.00 -6.04 -9.00
CA LEU A 56 -9.22 -4.94 -8.44
C LEU A 56 -9.39 -4.90 -6.92
N SER A 57 -8.30 -4.65 -6.22
CA SER A 57 -8.28 -4.49 -4.77
C SER A 57 -7.39 -3.32 -4.39
N PHE A 58 -7.65 -2.78 -3.21
CA PHE A 58 -6.95 -1.62 -2.69
C PHE A 58 -6.19 -1.97 -1.42
N PHE A 59 -5.20 -1.16 -1.10
CA PHE A 59 -4.43 -1.28 0.11
C PHE A 59 -4.37 0.08 0.81
N TRP A 60 -5.07 0.19 1.95
CA TRP A 60 -5.15 1.42 2.73
C TRP A 60 -4.33 1.37 4.00
N ASN A 61 -3.95 2.55 4.46
CA ASN A 61 -3.42 2.77 5.81
C ASN A 61 -4.58 2.87 6.82
N ALA A 62 -4.30 2.58 8.10
CA ALA A 62 -5.16 2.95 9.23
C ALA A 62 -4.34 3.75 10.25
N HIS A 63 -4.63 5.04 10.34
CA HIS A 63 -3.91 6.01 11.17
C HIS A 63 -4.54 6.14 12.57
N ASN A 64 -3.98 6.98 13.44
CA ASN A 64 -4.39 7.11 14.85
C ASN A 64 -5.73 7.84 15.05
N ASN A 65 -6.17 8.69 14.10
CA ASN A 65 -7.43 9.43 14.23
C ASN A 65 -8.60 8.53 13.84
N VAL A 66 -9.15 7.80 14.82
CA VAL A 66 -10.15 6.75 14.62
C VAL A 66 -11.34 7.20 13.79
N LEU A 67 -11.93 8.34 14.11
CA LEU A 67 -13.14 8.82 13.41
C LEU A 67 -12.85 9.30 11.99
N GLU A 68 -11.69 9.91 11.76
CA GLU A 68 -11.24 10.29 10.43
C GLU A 68 -10.98 9.07 9.55
N GLU A 69 -10.35 8.03 10.10
CA GLU A 69 -10.07 6.80 9.36
C GLU A 69 -11.37 6.07 8.99
N VAL A 70 -12.32 5.95 9.91
CA VAL A 70 -13.66 5.38 9.59
C VAL A 70 -14.32 6.17 8.46
N ALA A 71 -14.31 7.51 8.55
CA ALA A 71 -14.86 8.38 7.52
C ALA A 71 -14.11 8.23 6.18
N LYS A 72 -12.79 8.06 6.19
CA LYS A 72 -11.96 7.80 5.01
C LYS A 72 -12.37 6.50 4.32
N PHE A 73 -12.52 5.40 5.04
CA PHE A 73 -12.98 4.13 4.46
C PHE A 73 -14.38 4.24 3.84
N ARG A 74 -15.29 4.97 4.47
CA ARG A 74 -16.63 5.24 3.93
C ARG A 74 -16.58 6.10 2.67
N ALA A 75 -15.82 7.18 2.69
CA ALA A 75 -15.63 8.08 1.55
C ALA A 75 -14.98 7.35 0.35
N SER A 76 -13.95 6.54 0.59
CA SER A 76 -13.25 5.80 -0.47
C SER A 76 -14.17 4.84 -1.23
N ARG A 77 -15.06 4.12 -0.52
CA ARG A 77 -16.07 3.26 -1.17
C ARG A 77 -17.03 4.06 -2.05
N ARG A 78 -17.47 5.23 -1.57
CA ARG A 78 -18.40 6.11 -2.33
C ARG A 78 -17.73 6.68 -3.57
N VAL A 79 -16.50 7.18 -3.45
CA VAL A 79 -15.73 7.73 -4.58
C VAL A 79 -15.49 6.65 -5.64
N TRP A 80 -14.99 5.47 -5.23
CA TRP A 80 -14.74 4.38 -6.18
C TRP A 80 -16.00 3.90 -6.89
N ALA A 81 -17.09 3.70 -6.17
CA ALA A 81 -18.37 3.29 -6.77
C ALA A 81 -18.87 4.30 -7.81
N LYS A 82 -18.75 5.60 -7.54
CA LYS A 82 -19.08 6.67 -8.50
C LYS A 82 -18.15 6.62 -9.72
N VAL A 83 -16.85 6.51 -9.53
CA VAL A 83 -15.87 6.39 -10.62
C VAL A 83 -16.24 5.22 -11.54
N MET A 84 -16.45 4.03 -10.97
CA MET A 84 -16.74 2.84 -11.77
C MET A 84 -18.07 2.93 -12.50
N LYS A 85 -19.10 3.46 -11.84
CA LYS A 85 -20.43 3.59 -12.42
C LYS A 85 -20.52 4.72 -13.45
N GLU A 86 -20.03 5.90 -13.09
CA GLU A 86 -20.30 7.12 -13.87
C GLU A 86 -19.24 7.37 -14.94
N ARG A 87 -17.95 7.06 -14.67
CA ARG A 87 -16.84 7.27 -15.61
C ARG A 87 -16.66 6.07 -16.54
N PHE A 88 -16.77 4.84 -16.02
CA PHE A 88 -16.47 3.62 -16.76
C PHE A 88 -17.71 2.80 -17.16
N GLY A 89 -18.90 3.18 -16.69
CA GLY A 89 -20.14 2.52 -17.05
C GLY A 89 -20.28 1.08 -16.53
N ALA A 90 -19.55 0.71 -15.47
CA ALA A 90 -19.61 -0.64 -14.88
C ALA A 90 -21.03 -0.97 -14.40
N GLN A 91 -21.57 -2.11 -14.83
CA GLN A 91 -22.94 -2.54 -14.54
C GLN A 91 -23.00 -3.55 -13.39
N LYS A 92 -21.96 -4.39 -13.23
CA LYS A 92 -21.95 -5.42 -12.18
C LYS A 92 -21.64 -4.80 -10.83
N PRO A 93 -22.44 -5.08 -9.77
CA PRO A 93 -22.17 -4.58 -8.43
C PRO A 93 -20.73 -4.90 -7.95
N LYS A 94 -20.22 -6.09 -8.27
CA LYS A 94 -18.86 -6.51 -7.93
C LYS A 94 -17.78 -5.62 -8.53
N SER A 95 -18.03 -5.05 -9.72
CA SER A 95 -17.12 -4.13 -10.40
C SER A 95 -17.08 -2.74 -9.75
N GLN A 96 -18.15 -2.37 -9.02
CA GLN A 96 -18.26 -1.09 -8.31
C GLN A 96 -17.79 -1.17 -6.85
N MET A 97 -17.53 -2.39 -6.33
CA MET A 97 -17.09 -2.59 -4.94
C MET A 97 -15.61 -2.25 -4.78
N LEU A 98 -15.30 -1.44 -3.77
CA LEU A 98 -13.94 -1.25 -3.29
C LEU A 98 -13.61 -2.35 -2.29
N ARG A 99 -12.75 -3.28 -2.66
CA ARG A 99 -12.20 -4.29 -1.74
C ARG A 99 -10.86 -3.82 -1.22
N VAL A 100 -10.67 -3.92 0.09
CA VAL A 100 -9.51 -3.31 0.73
C VAL A 100 -8.81 -4.25 1.71
N HIS A 101 -7.49 -4.30 1.57
CA HIS A 101 -6.59 -4.70 2.63
C HIS A 101 -6.16 -3.45 3.40
N THR A 102 -6.02 -3.55 4.71
CA THR A 102 -5.54 -2.45 5.54
C THR A 102 -4.32 -2.87 6.34
N GLN A 103 -3.36 -1.97 6.45
CA GLN A 103 -2.27 -2.08 7.42
C GLN A 103 -2.33 -0.88 8.36
N THR A 104 -2.09 -1.11 9.63
CA THR A 104 -1.94 -0.05 10.63
C THR A 104 -0.73 0.84 10.32
N ALA A 105 -0.81 2.14 10.65
CA ALA A 105 0.21 3.11 10.30
C ALA A 105 1.52 2.88 11.06
N GLY A 106 2.58 2.51 10.33
CA GLY A 106 3.94 2.42 10.88
C GLY A 106 4.53 3.77 11.21
N SER A 107 4.25 4.80 10.39
CA SER A 107 4.70 6.18 10.60
C SER A 107 4.23 6.82 11.91
N MET A 108 3.20 6.25 12.54
CA MET A 108 2.69 6.70 13.85
C MET A 108 3.31 5.97 15.04
N LEU A 109 4.12 4.95 14.80
CA LEU A 109 4.79 4.20 15.84
C LEU A 109 6.15 4.85 16.15
N THR A 110 6.48 4.90 17.44
CA THR A 110 7.64 5.65 17.93
C THR A 110 8.71 4.72 18.52
N ALA A 111 9.96 5.11 18.38
CA ALA A 111 11.08 4.43 19.07
C ALA A 111 11.03 4.66 20.58
N GLN A 112 10.51 5.82 21.00
CA GLN A 112 10.31 6.19 22.39
C GLN A 112 9.08 5.46 22.95
N GLN A 113 9.23 4.92 24.16
CA GLN A 113 8.16 4.22 24.88
C GLN A 113 7.46 3.17 23.99
N PRO A 114 8.19 2.19 23.42
CA PRO A 114 7.69 1.30 22.36
C PRO A 114 6.48 0.47 22.78
N ASN A 115 6.26 0.24 24.09
CA ASN A 115 5.06 -0.45 24.56
C ASN A 115 3.77 0.34 24.32
N ASN A 116 3.83 1.69 24.23
CA ASN A 116 2.67 2.51 23.85
C ASN A 116 2.23 2.27 22.41
N ASN A 117 3.09 1.71 21.56
CA ASN A 117 2.75 1.34 20.21
C ASN A 117 1.67 0.24 20.16
N ILE A 118 1.59 -0.63 21.17
CA ILE A 118 0.51 -1.62 21.30
C ILE A 118 -0.86 -0.93 21.35
N VAL A 119 -0.97 0.14 22.14
CA VAL A 119 -2.19 0.94 22.26
C VAL A 119 -2.51 1.65 20.95
N ARG A 120 -1.50 2.26 20.30
CA ARG A 120 -1.67 2.92 18.99
C ARG A 120 -2.20 1.94 17.95
N VAL A 121 -1.58 0.77 17.84
CA VAL A 121 -2.00 -0.29 16.91
C VAL A 121 -3.41 -0.80 17.22
N ALA A 122 -3.79 -0.93 18.49
CA ALA A 122 -5.14 -1.32 18.87
C ALA A 122 -6.20 -0.31 18.41
N LEU A 123 -5.94 1.00 18.54
CA LEU A 123 -6.82 2.07 18.05
C LEU A 123 -6.91 2.09 16.52
N GLN A 124 -5.79 1.92 15.82
CA GLN A 124 -5.73 1.84 14.36
C GLN A 124 -6.48 0.60 13.86
N THR A 125 -6.35 -0.54 14.56
CA THR A 125 -7.08 -1.78 14.27
C THR A 125 -8.59 -1.58 14.43
N ALA A 126 -9.02 -0.94 15.51
CA ALA A 126 -10.43 -0.63 15.75
C ALA A 126 -10.99 0.28 14.62
N ALA A 127 -10.22 1.29 14.20
CA ALA A 127 -10.61 2.16 13.08
C ALA A 127 -10.78 1.38 11.76
N ALA A 128 -9.84 0.48 11.44
CA ALA A 128 -9.90 -0.35 10.24
C ALA A 128 -11.12 -1.29 10.25
N VAL A 129 -11.41 -1.93 11.39
CA VAL A 129 -12.55 -2.84 11.55
C VAL A 129 -13.87 -2.09 11.44
N MET A 130 -14.06 -0.98 12.17
CA MET A 130 -15.25 -0.14 12.05
C MET A 130 -15.36 0.50 10.66
N GLY A 131 -14.24 0.74 9.98
CA GLY A 131 -14.17 1.20 8.60
C GLY A 131 -14.56 0.13 7.57
N GLY A 132 -14.66 -1.14 7.95
CA GLY A 132 -15.12 -2.23 7.08
C GLY A 132 -14.03 -2.80 6.16
N THR A 133 -12.79 -2.93 6.65
CA THR A 133 -11.72 -3.63 5.94
C THR A 133 -12.01 -5.12 5.76
N GLN A 134 -11.56 -5.73 4.64
CA GLN A 134 -11.73 -7.17 4.38
C GLN A 134 -10.55 -8.02 4.86
N SER A 135 -9.38 -7.42 4.99
CA SER A 135 -8.22 -8.08 5.60
C SER A 135 -7.34 -7.03 6.27
N LEU A 136 -6.59 -7.44 7.30
CA LEU A 136 -5.88 -6.53 8.17
C LEU A 136 -4.48 -7.05 8.49
N HIS A 137 -3.50 -6.16 8.43
CA HIS A 137 -2.18 -6.33 9.03
C HIS A 137 -2.00 -5.35 10.19
N THR A 138 -1.49 -5.84 11.31
CA THR A 138 -1.14 -5.03 12.47
C THR A 138 0.37 -4.97 12.61
N ASN A 139 0.94 -3.77 12.68
CA ASN A 139 2.36 -3.58 12.92
C ASN A 139 2.72 -4.02 14.35
N SER A 140 3.95 -4.47 14.53
CA SER A 140 4.48 -4.84 15.84
C SER A 140 4.95 -3.61 16.61
N LYS A 141 5.04 -3.73 17.94
CA LYS A 141 5.44 -2.62 18.83
C LYS A 141 6.84 -2.08 18.57
N ASP A 142 7.69 -2.87 17.95
CA ASP A 142 9.09 -2.57 17.61
C ASP A 142 9.29 -2.08 16.16
N GLU A 143 8.21 -1.78 15.45
CA GLU A 143 8.23 -1.33 14.05
C GLU A 143 9.18 -0.13 13.79
N ALA A 144 9.24 0.82 14.71
CA ALA A 144 10.12 1.97 14.61
C ALA A 144 11.59 1.67 14.95
N LEU A 145 11.92 0.45 15.37
CA LEU A 145 13.23 0.07 15.89
C LEU A 145 13.92 -0.99 15.05
N ALA A 146 13.19 -2.04 14.64
CA ALA A 146 13.73 -3.19 13.93
C ALA A 146 12.61 -4.06 13.33
N LEU A 147 12.98 -5.14 12.63
CA LEU A 147 12.08 -6.21 12.31
C LEU A 147 11.52 -6.86 13.58
N PRO A 148 10.27 -7.34 13.56
CA PRO A 148 9.62 -7.81 14.78
C PRO A 148 10.24 -9.10 15.32
N THR A 149 10.36 -9.16 16.65
CA THR A 149 10.65 -10.42 17.36
C THR A 149 9.42 -11.32 17.39
N THR A 150 9.60 -12.59 17.71
CA THR A 150 8.46 -13.55 17.91
C THR A 150 7.45 -13.04 18.93
N GLU A 151 7.94 -12.45 20.05
CA GLU A 151 7.08 -11.84 21.07
C GLU A 151 6.23 -10.71 20.48
N SER A 152 6.88 -9.76 19.79
CA SER A 152 6.20 -8.58 19.20
C SER A 152 5.19 -8.95 18.13
N VAL A 153 5.51 -9.92 17.24
CA VAL A 153 4.58 -10.46 16.26
C VAL A 153 3.39 -11.14 16.93
N THR A 154 3.62 -11.90 18.01
CA THR A 154 2.53 -12.54 18.74
C THR A 154 1.57 -11.51 19.33
N ILE A 155 2.07 -10.42 19.93
CA ILE A 155 1.23 -9.34 20.45
C ILE A 155 0.43 -8.68 19.32
N ALA A 156 1.05 -8.41 18.17
CA ALA A 156 0.38 -7.82 17.01
C ALA A 156 -0.77 -8.71 16.51
N LEU A 157 -0.57 -10.03 16.41
CA LEU A 157 -1.62 -10.99 16.05
C LEU A 157 -2.72 -11.08 17.12
N ARG A 158 -2.37 -11.06 18.41
CA ARG A 158 -3.35 -11.07 19.50
C ARG A 158 -4.20 -9.80 19.49
N THR A 159 -3.63 -8.65 19.12
CA THR A 159 -4.39 -7.40 18.97
C THR A 159 -5.54 -7.57 17.98
N GLN A 160 -5.31 -8.20 16.82
CA GLN A 160 -6.39 -8.49 15.87
C GLN A 160 -7.45 -9.41 16.47
N GLN A 161 -7.01 -10.48 17.17
CA GLN A 161 -7.92 -11.47 17.76
C GLN A 161 -8.76 -10.87 18.89
N ILE A 162 -8.19 -10.03 19.75
CA ILE A 162 -8.91 -9.31 20.80
C ILE A 162 -9.99 -8.43 20.18
N VAL A 163 -9.65 -7.65 19.16
CA VAL A 163 -10.63 -6.81 18.45
C VAL A 163 -11.73 -7.67 17.79
N ALA A 164 -11.37 -8.81 17.21
CA ALA A 164 -12.35 -9.66 16.52
C ALA A 164 -13.29 -10.43 17.48
N TYR A 165 -12.81 -10.86 18.65
CA TYR A 165 -13.55 -11.80 19.51
C TYR A 165 -14.04 -11.21 20.83
N GLU A 166 -13.44 -10.13 21.32
CA GLU A 166 -13.72 -9.60 22.66
C GLU A 166 -14.38 -8.21 22.63
N SER A 167 -14.22 -7.45 21.52
CA SER A 167 -14.58 -6.03 21.50
C SER A 167 -16.01 -5.74 21.00
N GLY A 168 -16.64 -6.69 20.29
CA GLY A 168 -17.91 -6.45 19.61
C GLY A 168 -17.83 -5.55 18.36
N LEU A 169 -16.65 -5.03 18.01
CA LEU A 169 -16.49 -4.11 16.86
C LEU A 169 -16.72 -4.79 15.51
N ALA A 170 -16.59 -6.14 15.46
CA ALA A 170 -16.80 -6.92 14.25
C ALA A 170 -18.23 -7.49 14.12
N ASP A 171 -19.12 -7.24 15.09
CA ASP A 171 -20.46 -7.85 15.12
C ASP A 171 -21.44 -7.20 14.15
N THR A 172 -21.13 -5.99 13.66
CA THR A 172 -21.99 -5.27 12.73
C THR A 172 -21.16 -4.55 11.66
N VAL A 173 -21.84 -4.18 10.56
CA VAL A 173 -21.25 -3.36 9.49
C VAL A 173 -21.57 -1.90 9.71
N ASP A 174 -20.60 -1.01 9.40
CA ASP A 174 -20.74 0.44 9.47
C ASP A 174 -21.33 0.94 10.82
N PRO A 175 -20.73 0.57 11.97
CA PRO A 175 -21.29 0.82 13.29
C PRO A 175 -21.48 2.30 13.62
N LEU A 176 -20.78 3.20 12.91
CA LEU A 176 -20.87 4.65 13.08
C LEU A 176 -21.75 5.34 12.03
N GLY A 177 -22.43 4.56 11.18
CA GLY A 177 -23.39 5.06 10.20
C GLY A 177 -24.52 5.83 10.89
N GLY A 178 -24.85 7.04 10.37
CA GLY A 178 -25.85 7.95 10.96
C GLY A 178 -25.30 8.87 12.06
N SER A 179 -24.05 8.71 12.52
CA SER A 179 -23.41 9.71 13.38
C SER A 179 -23.25 11.03 12.62
N TYR A 180 -23.84 12.10 13.12
CA TYR A 180 -23.75 13.43 12.48
C TYR A 180 -22.30 13.84 12.17
N TYR A 181 -21.40 13.61 13.12
CA TYR A 181 -19.98 13.93 12.94
C TYR A 181 -19.30 13.07 11.86
N VAL A 182 -19.52 11.77 11.90
CA VAL A 182 -18.88 10.84 10.92
C VAL A 182 -19.46 11.05 9.53
N GLU A 183 -20.76 11.31 9.40
CA GLU A 183 -21.38 11.63 8.09
C GLU A 183 -20.81 12.94 7.52
N ALA A 184 -20.72 13.99 8.34
CA ALA A 184 -20.15 15.28 7.93
C ALA A 184 -18.68 15.11 7.51
N LEU A 185 -17.89 14.36 8.29
CA LEU A 185 -16.47 14.11 8.00
C LEU A 185 -16.31 13.26 6.75
N THR A 186 -17.15 12.25 6.55
CA THR A 186 -17.17 11.43 5.32
C THR A 186 -17.42 12.31 4.09
N ASN A 187 -18.42 13.19 4.15
CA ASN A 187 -18.75 14.10 3.05
C ASN A 187 -17.61 15.09 2.77
N LYS A 188 -16.96 15.62 3.81
CA LYS A 188 -15.82 16.52 3.68
C LYS A 188 -14.65 15.82 2.99
N ILE A 189 -14.24 14.66 3.48
CA ILE A 189 -13.12 13.89 2.92
C ILE A 189 -13.42 13.50 1.46
N GLU A 190 -14.65 13.08 1.16
CA GLU A 190 -15.07 12.79 -0.21
C GLU A 190 -14.94 14.01 -1.12
N ALA A 191 -15.42 15.18 -0.68
CA ALA A 191 -15.34 16.42 -1.47
C ALA A 191 -13.89 16.82 -1.74
N GLU A 192 -13.04 16.81 -0.72
CA GLU A 192 -11.60 17.11 -0.87
C GLU A 192 -10.90 16.10 -1.82
N ALA A 193 -11.25 14.82 -1.73
CA ALA A 193 -10.70 13.81 -2.65
C ALA A 193 -11.09 14.06 -4.11
N TRP A 194 -12.34 14.48 -4.36
CA TRP A 194 -12.78 14.85 -5.70
C TRP A 194 -12.06 16.09 -6.25
N GLU A 195 -11.72 17.06 -5.43
CA GLU A 195 -10.93 18.22 -5.86
C GLU A 195 -9.54 17.79 -6.35
N TYR A 196 -8.87 16.89 -5.62
CA TYR A 196 -7.59 16.32 -6.05
C TYR A 196 -7.71 15.49 -7.33
N ILE A 197 -8.71 14.60 -7.42
CA ILE A 197 -8.93 13.78 -8.61
C ILE A 197 -9.16 14.67 -9.84
N LYS A 198 -10.00 15.69 -9.72
CA LYS A 198 -10.24 16.68 -10.79
C LYS A 198 -8.95 17.36 -11.21
N LYS A 199 -8.11 17.78 -10.25
CA LYS A 199 -6.84 18.42 -10.55
C LYS A 199 -5.88 17.47 -11.27
N ILE A 200 -5.84 16.21 -10.90
CA ILE A 200 -5.04 15.19 -11.58
C ILE A 200 -5.56 14.97 -13.01
N ASP A 201 -6.86 14.92 -13.22
CA ASP A 201 -7.46 14.82 -14.55
C ASP A 201 -7.10 16.02 -15.45
N GLU A 202 -7.13 17.26 -14.89
CA GLU A 202 -6.70 18.45 -15.60
C GLU A 202 -5.22 18.43 -16.02
N ILE A 203 -4.36 17.76 -15.25
CA ILE A 203 -2.94 17.57 -15.55
C ILE A 203 -2.71 16.55 -16.68
N GLY A 204 -3.64 15.62 -16.87
CA GLY A 204 -3.58 14.53 -17.87
C GLY A 204 -3.62 13.12 -17.27
N GLY A 205 -4.10 12.99 -16.04
CA GLY A 205 -4.19 11.73 -15.31
C GLY A 205 -3.02 11.46 -14.37
N ALA A 206 -3.08 10.35 -13.62
CA ALA A 206 -2.09 10.02 -12.61
C ALA A 206 -0.66 9.88 -13.17
N PRO A 207 -0.41 9.21 -14.32
CA PRO A 207 0.95 9.12 -14.87
C PRO A 207 1.57 10.48 -15.16
N GLU A 208 0.82 11.41 -15.75
CA GLU A 208 1.29 12.77 -16.04
C GLU A 208 1.49 13.59 -14.76
N ALA A 209 0.60 13.45 -13.78
CA ALA A 209 0.74 14.13 -12.49
C ALA A 209 1.98 13.66 -11.73
N ILE A 210 2.30 12.35 -11.78
CA ILE A 210 3.53 11.78 -11.23
C ILE A 210 4.76 12.29 -11.98
N ALA A 211 4.74 12.26 -13.31
CA ALA A 211 5.84 12.72 -14.15
C ALA A 211 6.18 14.20 -13.92
N LYS A 212 5.15 15.03 -13.67
CA LYS A 212 5.31 16.46 -13.35
C LYS A 212 5.62 16.74 -11.88
N GLY A 213 5.69 15.72 -11.03
CA GLY A 213 6.00 15.84 -9.60
C GLY A 213 4.87 16.43 -8.74
N TYR A 214 3.65 16.55 -9.29
CA TYR A 214 2.52 17.16 -8.57
C TYR A 214 2.14 16.35 -7.33
N ILE A 215 1.95 15.03 -7.47
CA ILE A 215 1.56 14.14 -6.36
C ILE A 215 2.65 14.14 -5.28
N GLN A 216 3.92 14.02 -5.68
CA GLN A 216 5.04 14.02 -4.75
C GLN A 216 5.12 15.33 -3.95
N LYS A 217 4.89 16.46 -4.62
CA LYS A 217 4.90 17.77 -3.96
C LYS A 217 3.79 17.89 -2.92
N GLU A 218 2.57 17.51 -3.26
CA GLU A 218 1.42 17.53 -2.34
C GLU A 218 1.68 16.67 -1.07
N ILE A 219 2.30 15.49 -1.25
CA ILE A 219 2.68 14.61 -0.13
C ILE A 219 3.76 15.29 0.72
N GLN A 220 4.78 15.87 0.11
CA GLN A 220 5.88 16.55 0.82
C GLN A 220 5.38 17.75 1.61
N ASP A 221 4.53 18.58 1.01
CA ASP A 221 3.94 19.77 1.65
C ASP A 221 3.11 19.35 2.90
N SER A 222 2.34 18.27 2.80
CA SER A 222 1.57 17.71 3.92
C SER A 222 2.47 17.16 5.02
N ALA A 223 3.50 16.39 4.65
CA ALA A 223 4.47 15.83 5.59
C ALA A 223 5.24 16.92 6.33
N TYR A 224 5.67 17.97 5.61
CA TYR A 224 6.35 19.11 6.20
C TYR A 224 5.46 19.86 7.20
N LYS A 225 4.19 20.11 6.83
CA LYS A 225 3.23 20.73 7.74
C LYS A 225 3.02 19.88 9.00
N TRP A 226 2.88 18.57 8.85
CA TRP A 226 2.75 17.64 9.97
C TRP A 226 3.95 17.72 10.92
N GLN A 227 5.16 17.73 10.38
CA GLN A 227 6.38 17.85 11.18
C GLN A 227 6.44 19.20 11.92
N MET A 228 6.10 20.28 11.25
CA MET A 228 6.06 21.62 11.85
C MET A 228 5.03 21.71 12.99
N ASP A 229 3.86 21.08 12.85
CA ASP A 229 2.84 21.03 13.89
C ASP A 229 3.36 20.29 15.16
N ILE A 230 4.17 19.24 14.97
CA ILE A 230 4.83 18.53 16.08
C ILE A 230 5.88 19.40 16.76
N GLU A 231 6.74 20.05 15.99
CA GLU A 231 7.81 20.90 16.52
C GLU A 231 7.28 22.11 17.29
N LYS A 232 6.18 22.70 16.82
CA LYS A 232 5.49 23.80 17.52
C LYS A 232 4.69 23.36 18.74
N GLY A 233 4.45 22.06 18.89
CA GLY A 233 3.59 21.53 19.97
C GLY A 233 2.09 21.62 19.70
N ASP A 234 1.68 22.04 18.50
CA ASP A 234 0.27 22.05 18.08
C ASP A 234 -0.27 20.61 17.93
N ARG A 235 0.63 19.67 17.64
CA ARG A 235 0.37 18.24 17.60
C ARG A 235 1.25 17.50 18.62
N ILE A 236 0.59 16.74 19.48
CA ILE A 236 1.27 15.98 20.54
C ILE A 236 1.45 14.53 20.12
N ILE A 237 2.69 14.05 20.21
CA ILE A 237 3.04 12.63 20.10
C ILE A 237 3.58 12.20 21.46
N VAL A 238 2.83 11.36 22.16
CA VAL A 238 3.17 10.89 23.51
C VAL A 238 4.52 10.17 23.51
N GLY A 239 5.39 10.57 24.40
CA GLY A 239 6.74 10.05 24.52
C GLY A 239 7.77 10.73 23.59
N VAL A 240 7.33 11.51 22.60
CA VAL A 240 8.21 12.21 21.65
C VAL A 240 8.35 13.69 21.97
N ASN A 241 7.26 14.46 21.93
CA ASN A 241 7.30 15.90 22.24
C ASN A 241 6.52 16.27 23.52
N LYS A 242 5.86 15.29 24.17
CA LYS A 242 5.22 15.44 25.48
C LYS A 242 5.23 14.12 26.24
N PHE A 243 5.26 14.18 27.56
CA PHE A 243 5.33 13.02 28.47
C PHE A 243 6.58 12.15 28.21
N GLN A 244 7.69 12.81 27.93
CA GLN A 244 8.99 12.17 27.75
C GLN A 244 9.49 11.54 29.05
N GLN A 245 10.24 10.45 28.94
CA GLN A 245 10.89 9.75 30.04
C GLN A 245 12.31 9.34 29.63
N GLU A 246 13.20 9.21 30.58
CA GLU A 246 14.48 8.54 30.33
C GLU A 246 14.25 7.05 30.22
N GLU A 247 14.78 6.44 29.17
CA GLU A 247 14.58 5.03 28.86
C GLU A 247 15.91 4.33 28.60
N GLU A 248 16.02 3.10 29.09
CA GLU A 248 17.12 2.25 28.67
C GLU A 248 16.92 1.83 27.20
N PRO A 249 17.99 1.74 26.40
CA PRO A 249 17.89 1.23 25.04
C PRO A 249 17.26 -0.17 25.01
N PRO A 250 16.37 -0.47 24.05
CA PRO A 250 15.75 -1.77 23.92
C PRO A 250 16.80 -2.88 23.77
N LYS A 251 16.75 -3.92 24.62
CA LYS A 251 17.77 -4.97 24.67
C LYS A 251 17.53 -6.12 23.71
N ASN A 252 16.28 -6.36 23.31
CA ASN A 252 15.84 -7.55 22.55
C ASN A 252 15.34 -7.18 21.15
N LEU A 253 16.16 -6.50 20.35
CA LEU A 253 15.82 -6.23 18.95
C LEU A 253 16.29 -7.36 18.04
N LEU A 254 15.47 -7.72 17.05
CA LEU A 254 15.87 -8.67 16.02
C LEU A 254 17.01 -8.05 15.18
N ARG A 255 18.12 -8.75 15.11
CA ARG A 255 19.23 -8.42 14.20
C ARG A 255 19.33 -9.52 13.15
N VAL A 256 19.30 -9.11 11.88
CA VAL A 256 19.54 -10.07 10.78
C VAL A 256 21.01 -10.46 10.78
N ASP A 257 21.28 -11.76 10.90
CA ASP A 257 22.63 -12.29 10.84
C ASP A 257 23.18 -12.14 9.42
N GLY A 258 24.38 -11.55 9.29
CA GLY A 258 25.06 -11.39 8.01
C GLY A 258 25.37 -12.71 7.29
N SER A 259 25.40 -13.83 8.02
CA SER A 259 25.57 -15.17 7.45
C SER A 259 24.43 -15.56 6.50
N VAL A 260 23.20 -15.00 6.69
CA VAL A 260 22.04 -15.26 5.81
C VAL A 260 22.33 -14.78 4.39
N GLY A 261 22.91 -13.57 4.24
CA GLY A 261 23.31 -13.04 2.93
C GLY A 261 24.34 -13.94 2.25
N LYS A 262 25.35 -14.39 2.98
CA LYS A 262 26.36 -15.30 2.46
C LYS A 262 25.73 -16.64 2.04
N LEU A 263 24.89 -17.22 2.88
CA LEU A 263 24.19 -18.49 2.57
C LEU A 263 23.38 -18.38 1.27
N GLN A 264 22.67 -17.29 1.03
CA GLN A 264 21.91 -17.08 -0.20
C GLN A 264 22.83 -16.87 -1.41
N ALA A 265 23.92 -16.13 -1.27
CA ALA A 265 24.92 -15.96 -2.32
C ALA A 265 25.54 -17.31 -2.73
N ASP A 266 25.90 -18.15 -1.75
CA ASP A 266 26.45 -19.48 -1.96
C ASP A 266 25.44 -20.40 -2.69
N LYS A 267 24.15 -20.34 -2.31
CA LYS A 267 23.07 -21.09 -3.01
C LYS A 267 22.92 -20.65 -4.47
N ILE A 268 22.98 -19.37 -4.76
CA ILE A 268 22.90 -18.84 -6.13
C ILE A 268 24.15 -19.24 -6.92
N ALA A 269 25.33 -19.17 -6.35
CA ALA A 269 26.57 -19.63 -6.99
C ALA A 269 26.50 -21.13 -7.35
N ALA A 270 26.04 -21.98 -6.41
CA ALA A 270 25.83 -23.39 -6.64
C ALA A 270 24.78 -23.67 -7.73
N LEU A 271 23.70 -22.90 -7.79
CA LEU A 271 22.69 -22.98 -8.84
C LEU A 271 23.32 -22.68 -10.21
N LYS A 272 24.02 -21.55 -10.32
CA LYS A 272 24.68 -21.12 -11.56
C LYS A 272 25.74 -22.13 -12.07
N ALA A 273 26.41 -22.82 -11.14
CA ALA A 273 27.39 -23.85 -11.50
C ALA A 273 26.78 -25.15 -12.07
N ARG A 274 25.54 -25.49 -11.67
CA ARG A 274 24.87 -26.75 -12.05
C ARG A 274 23.81 -26.62 -13.15
N ARG A 275 23.31 -25.41 -13.42
CA ARG A 275 22.28 -25.16 -14.45
C ARG A 275 22.89 -25.23 -15.86
N ASP A 276 22.07 -25.45 -16.87
CA ASP A 276 22.44 -25.30 -18.28
C ASP A 276 22.56 -23.80 -18.62
N ASN A 277 23.80 -23.29 -18.59
CA ASN A 277 24.05 -21.87 -18.87
C ASN A 277 23.81 -21.52 -20.34
N ALA A 278 24.02 -22.44 -21.29
CA ALA A 278 23.72 -22.19 -22.70
C ALA A 278 22.22 -22.00 -22.91
N LYS A 279 21.39 -22.79 -22.22
CA LYS A 279 19.92 -22.60 -22.27
C LYS A 279 19.48 -21.30 -21.61
N VAL A 280 20.14 -20.88 -20.54
CA VAL A 280 19.87 -19.57 -19.92
C VAL A 280 20.20 -18.44 -20.88
N GLU A 281 21.36 -18.46 -21.53
CA GLU A 281 21.76 -17.44 -22.50
C GLU A 281 20.78 -17.38 -23.69
N GLU A 282 20.36 -18.53 -24.21
CA GLU A 282 19.36 -18.63 -25.30
C GLU A 282 18.04 -17.95 -24.90
N THR A 283 17.52 -18.26 -23.70
CA THR A 283 16.23 -17.72 -23.23
C THR A 283 16.33 -16.23 -22.91
N LEU A 284 17.45 -15.77 -22.34
CA LEU A 284 17.67 -14.34 -22.08
C LEU A 284 17.84 -13.55 -23.40
N ALA A 285 18.50 -14.10 -24.41
CA ALA A 285 18.60 -13.48 -25.73
C ALA A 285 17.22 -13.38 -26.42
N ALA A 286 16.39 -14.44 -26.29
CA ALA A 286 15.01 -14.39 -26.78
C ALA A 286 14.18 -13.33 -26.07
N LEU A 287 14.35 -13.18 -24.75
CA LEU A 287 13.70 -12.13 -23.98
C LEU A 287 14.16 -10.72 -24.40
N GLU A 288 15.49 -10.52 -24.59
CA GLU A 288 16.04 -9.24 -25.07
C GLU A 288 15.42 -8.82 -26.41
N LYS A 289 15.32 -9.78 -27.34
CA LYS A 289 14.67 -9.54 -28.63
C LYS A 289 13.20 -9.22 -28.50
N GLY A 290 12.48 -9.94 -27.61
CA GLY A 290 11.07 -9.65 -27.32
C GLY A 290 10.84 -8.28 -26.71
N CYS A 291 11.72 -7.84 -25.82
CA CYS A 291 11.64 -6.50 -25.20
C CYS A 291 11.77 -5.36 -26.22
N ALA A 292 12.41 -5.58 -27.35
CA ALA A 292 12.55 -4.58 -28.41
C ALA A 292 11.31 -4.45 -29.30
N ASP A 293 10.29 -5.29 -29.15
CA ASP A 293 9.07 -5.30 -29.95
C ASP A 293 7.83 -5.17 -29.04
N GLU A 294 7.18 -4.01 -29.08
CA GLU A 294 6.01 -3.70 -28.24
C GLU A 294 4.79 -4.63 -28.50
N SER A 295 4.75 -5.33 -29.62
CA SER A 295 3.68 -6.28 -29.95
C SER A 295 3.84 -7.64 -29.26
N VAL A 296 5.01 -7.92 -28.68
CA VAL A 296 5.35 -9.21 -28.09
C VAL A 296 4.91 -9.27 -26.62
N ASN A 297 4.12 -10.29 -26.29
CA ASN A 297 3.85 -10.62 -24.89
C ASN A 297 5.10 -11.24 -24.24
N LEU A 298 5.72 -10.52 -23.31
CA LEU A 298 6.97 -10.96 -22.65
C LEU A 298 6.77 -12.10 -21.65
N MET A 299 5.56 -12.33 -21.12
CA MET A 299 5.34 -13.33 -20.07
C MET A 299 5.79 -14.75 -20.45
N PRO A 300 5.50 -15.27 -21.65
CA PRO A 300 6.02 -16.58 -22.05
C PRO A 300 7.56 -16.64 -22.06
N LEU A 301 8.22 -15.58 -22.55
CA LEU A 301 9.68 -15.50 -22.61
C LEU A 301 10.31 -15.43 -21.21
N ILE A 302 9.71 -14.69 -20.31
CA ILE A 302 10.11 -14.64 -18.89
C ILE A 302 9.97 -16.03 -18.26
N LEU A 303 8.85 -16.72 -18.49
CA LEU A 303 8.62 -18.07 -17.96
C LEU A 303 9.66 -19.07 -18.48
N ASP A 304 10.06 -18.98 -19.74
CA ASP A 304 11.08 -19.86 -20.32
C ASP A 304 12.44 -19.58 -19.70
N ALA A 305 12.80 -18.32 -19.45
CA ALA A 305 14.02 -17.96 -18.73
C ALA A 305 14.00 -18.49 -17.28
N VAL A 306 12.87 -18.37 -16.57
CA VAL A 306 12.71 -18.94 -15.22
C VAL A 306 12.86 -20.46 -15.24
N ARG A 307 12.25 -21.15 -16.19
CA ARG A 307 12.37 -22.62 -16.35
C ARG A 307 13.81 -23.07 -16.64
N ALA A 308 14.59 -22.23 -17.32
CA ALA A 308 16.01 -22.44 -17.53
C ALA A 308 16.86 -22.09 -16.29
N TYR A 309 16.25 -21.68 -15.18
CA TYR A 309 16.92 -21.21 -13.97
C TYR A 309 17.71 -19.91 -14.15
N ALA A 310 17.28 -19.01 -15.03
CA ALA A 310 17.75 -17.63 -15.00
C ALA A 310 17.33 -16.98 -13.67
N THR A 311 18.21 -16.21 -13.08
CA THR A 311 17.89 -15.47 -11.85
C THR A 311 17.09 -14.21 -12.18
N GLU A 312 16.35 -13.69 -11.20
CA GLU A 312 15.64 -12.42 -11.33
C GLU A 312 16.56 -11.29 -11.81
N GLY A 313 17.77 -11.20 -11.22
CA GLY A 313 18.77 -10.21 -11.62
C GLY A 313 19.21 -10.31 -13.08
N GLU A 314 19.29 -11.54 -13.65
CA GLU A 314 19.62 -11.76 -15.06
C GLU A 314 18.45 -11.34 -15.96
N ILE A 315 17.21 -11.72 -15.63
CA ILE A 315 15.99 -11.34 -16.35
C ILE A 315 15.80 -9.82 -16.32
N CYS A 316 15.83 -9.21 -15.15
CA CYS A 316 15.70 -7.76 -14.99
C CYS A 316 16.85 -7.00 -15.63
N GLY A 317 18.07 -7.57 -15.64
CA GLY A 317 19.23 -7.00 -16.32
C GLY A 317 19.01 -6.84 -17.83
N VAL A 318 18.43 -7.85 -18.46
CA VAL A 318 18.05 -7.79 -19.88
C VAL A 318 16.98 -6.75 -20.15
N MET A 319 15.92 -6.74 -19.32
CA MET A 319 14.84 -5.76 -19.45
C MET A 319 15.36 -4.31 -19.23
N ARG A 320 16.23 -4.11 -18.23
CA ARG A 320 16.86 -2.81 -17.95
C ARG A 320 17.71 -2.30 -19.10
N LYS A 321 18.42 -3.22 -19.78
CA LYS A 321 19.25 -2.88 -20.95
C LYS A 321 18.41 -2.31 -22.09
N VAL A 322 17.18 -2.82 -22.31
CA VAL A 322 16.30 -2.39 -23.40
C VAL A 322 15.43 -1.20 -23.01
N PHE A 323 14.81 -1.24 -21.82
CA PHE A 323 13.86 -0.22 -21.37
C PHE A 323 14.51 0.95 -20.63
N GLY A 324 15.76 0.80 -20.16
CA GLY A 324 16.38 1.76 -19.25
C GLY A 324 15.84 1.68 -17.83
N GLU A 325 16.16 2.67 -17.03
CA GLU A 325 15.68 2.81 -15.65
C GLU A 325 14.91 4.12 -15.51
N TYR A 326 13.80 4.05 -14.77
CA TYR A 326 13.02 5.25 -14.45
C TYR A 326 13.85 6.18 -13.56
N GLN A 327 14.00 7.44 -14.00
CA GLN A 327 14.60 8.50 -13.20
C GLN A 327 13.48 9.32 -12.56
N SER A 328 13.35 9.22 -11.24
CA SER A 328 12.38 10.05 -10.52
C SER A 328 12.80 11.51 -10.58
N HIS A 329 11.92 12.40 -11.05
CA HIS A 329 12.09 13.83 -10.87
C HIS A 329 11.74 14.16 -9.42
N THR A 330 12.77 14.31 -8.57
CA THR A 330 12.60 14.89 -7.25
C THR A 330 12.36 16.38 -7.47
N ALA A 331 11.12 16.84 -7.31
CA ALA A 331 10.85 18.26 -7.16
C ALA A 331 11.44 18.68 -5.81
N LEU A 332 12.63 19.31 -5.83
CA LEU A 332 13.20 20.02 -4.69
C LEU A 332 12.51 21.36 -4.54
#